data_8cd2882dbe158da5fcac044643c31df7
#
_entry.id   8cd2882dbe158da5fcac044643c31df7
#
_cell.length_a   1.000
_cell.length_b   1.000
_cell.length_c   1.000
_cell.angle_alpha   90.00
_cell.angle_beta   90.00
_cell.angle_gamma   90.00
#
_symmetry.space_group_name_H-M   'P 1'
#
loop_
_entity.id
_entity.type
_entity.pdbx_description
1 polymer ?
#
loop_
_entity_poly.entity_id
_entity_poly.type
_entity_poly.pdbx_seq_one_letter_code
_entity_poly.pdbx_strand_id
1 'polypeptide(L)'
;MCRRFLMVVWFALVAGCSLFGPKVDLDSLTLDVAPKANDDTPIAVDFVAVADPDLLKQLSGINASQWFAEREQYQRDYRQLMSVWGLELVPGQFIDRQPFPLGGKKAAGLLVFASYNTPGAHRLRLDDQSEAWLRFDSREMSLVSKEN
;
A
#
# COMPACT_ATOMS: atom_id res chain seq x y z
N MET A 1 -36.03 -60.18 -11.76
CA MET A 1 -35.02 -59.84 -10.76
C MET A 1 -34.22 -58.68 -11.30
N CYS A 2 -34.67 -57.46 -11.02
CA CYS A 2 -33.96 -56.27 -11.45
C CYS A 2 -33.26 -55.67 -10.25
N ARG A 3 -31.96 -55.82 -10.23
CA ARG A 3 -31.10 -55.16 -9.27
C ARG A 3 -30.74 -53.74 -9.80
N ARG A 4 -31.50 -52.77 -9.35
CA ARG A 4 -31.18 -51.37 -9.62
C ARG A 4 -30.08 -50.92 -8.65
N PHE A 5 -28.89 -50.83 -9.17
CA PHE A 5 -27.78 -50.13 -8.49
C PHE A 5 -28.04 -48.63 -8.57
N LEU A 6 -28.38 -48.04 -7.44
CA LEU A 6 -28.46 -46.60 -7.28
C LEU A 6 -27.04 -46.08 -7.12
N MET A 7 -26.50 -45.51 -8.19
CA MET A 7 -25.21 -44.82 -8.18
C MET A 7 -25.43 -43.41 -7.58
N VAL A 8 -25.18 -43.31 -6.30
CA VAL A 8 -25.15 -41.98 -5.63
C VAL A 8 -23.86 -41.27 -6.05
N VAL A 9 -23.99 -40.40 -7.01
CA VAL A 9 -22.92 -39.47 -7.37
C VAL A 9 -22.83 -38.45 -6.26
N TRP A 10 -21.82 -38.59 -5.43
CA TRP A 10 -21.47 -37.65 -4.41
C TRP A 10 -20.78 -36.46 -5.09
N PHE A 11 -21.55 -35.40 -5.34
CA PHE A 11 -21.02 -34.12 -5.76
C PHE A 11 -20.31 -33.51 -4.54
N ALA A 12 -19.01 -33.74 -4.41
CA ALA A 12 -18.17 -33.02 -3.49
C ALA A 12 -18.08 -31.57 -4.00
N LEU A 13 -18.93 -30.72 -3.46
CA LEU A 13 -18.76 -29.27 -3.54
C LEU A 13 -17.45 -28.92 -2.83
N VAL A 14 -16.38 -28.80 -3.60
CA VAL A 14 -15.15 -28.18 -3.16
C VAL A 14 -15.48 -26.70 -3.05
N ALA A 15 -15.98 -26.27 -1.89
CA ALA A 15 -15.95 -24.89 -1.48
C ALA A 15 -14.48 -24.54 -1.30
N GLY A 16 -13.85 -24.11 -2.37
CA GLY A 16 -12.54 -23.50 -2.33
C GLY A 16 -12.67 -22.19 -1.59
N CYS A 17 -12.60 -22.25 -0.26
CA CYS A 17 -12.25 -21.06 0.52
C CYS A 17 -10.89 -20.65 0.01
N SER A 18 -10.82 -19.55 -0.75
CA SER A 18 -9.55 -18.94 -1.11
C SER A 18 -8.92 -18.44 0.19
N LEU A 19 -8.09 -19.29 0.79
CA LEU A 19 -7.25 -18.95 1.94
C LEU A 19 -6.21 -17.88 1.58
N PHE A 20 -6.11 -17.54 0.29
CA PHE A 20 -5.21 -16.57 -0.29
C PHE A 20 -6.00 -15.37 -0.82
N GLY A 21 -6.38 -14.47 0.09
CA GLY A 21 -6.90 -13.16 -0.31
C GLY A 21 -5.78 -12.27 -0.89
N PRO A 22 -6.13 -11.07 -1.44
CA PRO A 22 -5.15 -10.12 -1.93
C PRO A 22 -4.19 -9.70 -0.81
N LYS A 23 -2.93 -9.50 -1.19
CA LYS A 23 -1.84 -9.12 -0.29
C LYS A 23 -0.96 -8.07 -0.93
N VAL A 24 -0.12 -7.44 -0.14
CA VAL A 24 0.92 -6.53 -0.64
C VAL A 24 1.96 -7.35 -1.40
N ASP A 25 2.11 -7.07 -2.69
CA ASP A 25 3.08 -7.72 -3.58
C ASP A 25 4.45 -7.01 -3.58
N LEU A 26 4.53 -5.81 -3.02
CA LEU A 26 5.76 -5.03 -2.96
C LEU A 26 6.77 -5.68 -2.01
N ASP A 27 7.90 -6.12 -2.56
CA ASP A 27 8.98 -6.77 -1.84
C ASP A 27 10.12 -5.82 -1.50
N SER A 28 10.42 -4.89 -2.41
CA SER A 28 11.52 -3.94 -2.26
C SER A 28 11.15 -2.53 -2.71
N LEU A 29 11.80 -1.56 -2.08
CA LEU A 29 11.51 -0.15 -2.25
C LEU A 29 12.80 0.65 -2.37
N THR A 30 12.92 1.46 -3.42
CA THR A 30 13.97 2.46 -3.57
C THR A 30 13.36 3.85 -3.35
N LEU A 31 13.98 4.63 -2.48
CA LEU A 31 13.57 5.98 -2.16
C LEU A 31 14.67 6.96 -2.56
N ASP A 32 14.34 7.89 -3.43
CA ASP A 32 15.27 8.85 -4.01
C ASP A 32 14.76 10.27 -3.75
N VAL A 33 15.40 10.96 -2.83
CA VAL A 33 15.00 12.31 -2.40
C VAL A 33 15.90 13.33 -3.04
N ALA A 34 15.33 14.25 -3.82
CA ALA A 34 16.08 15.32 -4.45
C ALA A 34 16.80 16.20 -3.42
N PRO A 35 17.98 16.72 -3.75
CA PRO A 35 18.59 17.80 -2.96
C PRO A 35 17.60 18.96 -2.82
N LYS A 36 17.44 19.48 -1.61
CA LYS A 36 16.49 20.57 -1.30
C LYS A 36 15.00 20.25 -1.55
N ALA A 37 14.64 18.98 -1.63
CA ALA A 37 13.23 18.58 -1.69
C ALA A 37 12.44 19.21 -0.54
N ASN A 38 11.16 19.52 -0.78
CA ASN A 38 10.23 20.07 0.20
C ASN A 38 10.76 21.33 0.91
N ASP A 39 11.32 22.29 0.14
CA ASP A 39 11.96 23.50 0.66
C ASP A 39 13.09 23.21 1.67
N ASP A 40 13.88 22.18 1.40
CA ASP A 40 15.00 21.72 2.24
C ASP A 40 14.56 21.29 3.65
N THR A 41 13.36 20.74 3.75
CA THR A 41 12.79 20.21 5.00
C THR A 41 12.49 18.70 4.90
N PRO A 42 12.52 17.97 6.03
CA PRO A 42 12.18 16.55 6.04
C PRO A 42 10.76 16.27 5.54
N ILE A 43 10.55 15.10 4.97
CA ILE A 43 9.26 14.62 4.47
C ILE A 43 8.87 13.39 5.28
N ALA A 44 7.78 13.47 6.03
CA ALA A 44 7.17 12.29 6.62
C ALA A 44 6.45 11.49 5.53
N VAL A 45 6.68 10.19 5.50
CA VAL A 45 6.07 9.28 4.52
C VAL A 45 5.46 8.11 5.24
N ASP A 46 4.18 7.85 4.99
CA ASP A 46 3.46 6.70 5.52
C ASP A 46 3.01 5.78 4.39
N PHE A 47 3.38 4.51 4.48
CA PHE A 47 2.84 3.43 3.66
C PHE A 47 1.70 2.77 4.41
N VAL A 48 0.55 2.64 3.76
CA VAL A 48 -0.69 2.15 4.37
C VAL A 48 -1.22 0.97 3.56
N ALA A 49 -1.07 -0.23 4.11
CA ALA A 49 -1.67 -1.44 3.56
C ALA A 49 -3.09 -1.57 4.12
N VAL A 50 -4.09 -1.52 3.25
CA VAL A 50 -5.50 -1.50 3.63
C VAL A 50 -6.17 -2.80 3.21
N ALA A 51 -6.66 -3.59 4.17
CA ALA A 51 -7.28 -4.89 3.92
C ALA A 51 -8.75 -4.79 3.50
N ASP A 52 -9.45 -3.76 3.95
CA ASP A 52 -10.87 -3.55 3.68
C ASP A 52 -11.06 -2.67 2.43
N PRO A 53 -11.84 -3.12 1.42
CA PRO A 53 -12.05 -2.35 0.19
C PRO A 53 -12.78 -1.01 0.38
N ASP A 54 -13.71 -0.93 1.32
CA ASP A 54 -14.45 0.31 1.57
C ASP A 54 -13.57 1.35 2.26
N LEU A 55 -12.75 0.93 3.22
CA LEU A 55 -11.74 1.77 3.84
C LEU A 55 -10.69 2.23 2.81
N LEU A 56 -10.26 1.34 1.92
CA LEU A 56 -9.33 1.69 0.84
C LEU A 56 -9.91 2.78 -0.06
N LYS A 57 -11.19 2.65 -0.43
CA LYS A 57 -11.89 3.67 -1.22
C LYS A 57 -11.95 5.01 -0.49
N GLN A 58 -12.25 5.00 0.80
CA GLN A 58 -12.27 6.20 1.64
C GLN A 58 -10.90 6.87 1.69
N LEU A 59 -9.84 6.12 2.01
CA LEU A 59 -8.47 6.65 2.10
C LEU A 59 -7.89 7.08 0.75
N SER A 60 -8.34 6.48 -0.35
CA SER A 60 -7.97 6.90 -1.71
C SER A 60 -8.59 8.25 -2.10
N GLY A 61 -9.56 8.74 -1.36
CA GLY A 61 -10.22 10.03 -1.59
C GLY A 61 -9.67 11.20 -0.76
N ILE A 62 -8.75 10.96 0.18
CA ILE A 62 -8.16 12.01 1.02
C ILE A 62 -6.75 12.37 0.55
N ASN A 63 -6.30 13.58 0.85
CA ASN A 63 -4.93 14.02 0.59
C ASN A 63 -4.00 13.70 1.78
N ALA A 64 -2.68 13.86 1.58
CA ALA A 64 -1.70 13.60 2.61
C ALA A 64 -1.89 14.48 3.86
N SER A 65 -2.25 15.75 3.68
CA SER A 65 -2.52 16.65 4.81
C SER A 65 -3.64 16.14 5.71
N GLN A 66 -4.73 15.66 5.11
CA GLN A 66 -5.85 15.05 5.85
C GLN A 66 -5.42 13.74 6.53
N TRP A 67 -4.65 12.91 5.84
CA TRP A 67 -4.11 11.69 6.41
C TRP A 67 -3.26 11.98 7.65
N PHE A 68 -2.26 12.83 7.55
CA PHE A 68 -1.34 13.12 8.67
C PHE A 68 -2.04 13.83 9.84
N ALA A 69 -3.09 14.60 9.58
CA ALA A 69 -3.89 15.23 10.63
C ALA A 69 -4.70 14.21 11.45
N GLU A 70 -5.16 13.11 10.83
CA GLU A 70 -6.09 12.17 11.45
C GLU A 70 -5.54 10.73 11.54
N ARG A 71 -4.30 10.47 11.14
CA ARG A 71 -3.75 9.11 11.05
C ARG A 71 -3.84 8.31 12.35
N GLU A 72 -3.64 8.94 13.48
CA GLU A 72 -3.74 8.27 14.78
C GLU A 72 -5.17 7.80 15.07
N GLN A 73 -6.16 8.57 14.66
CA GLN A 73 -7.57 8.21 14.78
C GLN A 73 -7.88 7.03 13.85
N TYR A 74 -7.45 7.10 12.58
CA TYR A 74 -7.61 5.97 11.66
C TYR A 74 -6.96 4.69 12.19
N GLN A 75 -5.75 4.77 12.73
CA GLN A 75 -5.06 3.61 13.31
C GLN A 75 -5.78 3.02 14.53
N ARG A 76 -6.44 3.84 15.33
CA ARG A 76 -7.25 3.36 16.47
C ARG A 76 -8.53 2.69 16.00
N ASP A 77 -9.25 3.33 15.08
CA ASP A 77 -10.57 2.88 14.65
C ASP A 77 -10.51 1.65 13.74
N TYR A 78 -9.47 1.56 12.91
CA TYR A 78 -9.32 0.52 11.88
C TYR A 78 -8.10 -0.38 12.11
N ARG A 79 -7.73 -0.62 13.35
CA ARG A 79 -6.51 -1.36 13.75
C ARG A 79 -6.33 -2.70 13.04
N GLN A 80 -7.43 -3.43 12.79
CA GLN A 80 -7.38 -4.75 12.16
C GLN A 80 -7.54 -4.70 10.64
N LEU A 81 -7.92 -3.56 10.10
CA LEU A 81 -8.21 -3.38 8.66
C LEU A 81 -7.08 -2.69 7.91
N MET A 82 -6.07 -2.22 8.59
CA MET A 82 -4.93 -1.55 7.99
C MET A 82 -3.64 -1.77 8.77
N SER A 83 -2.52 -1.67 8.07
CA SER A 83 -1.17 -1.66 8.64
C SER A 83 -0.41 -0.45 8.11
N VAL A 84 0.28 0.26 8.97
CA VAL A 84 1.02 1.47 8.61
C VAL A 84 2.51 1.26 8.91
N TRP A 85 3.35 1.65 7.94
CA TRP A 85 4.78 1.82 8.15
C TRP A 85 5.17 3.24 7.75
N GLY A 86 5.67 3.99 8.72
CA GLY A 86 6.08 5.37 8.55
C GLY A 86 7.59 5.56 8.67
N LEU A 87 8.11 6.51 7.92
CA LEU A 87 9.49 6.96 8.02
C LEU A 87 9.58 8.45 7.72
N GLU A 88 10.72 9.04 8.04
CA GLU A 88 11.04 10.42 7.71
C GLU A 88 12.24 10.44 6.77
N LEU A 89 12.08 11.10 5.63
CA LEU A 89 13.10 11.28 4.62
C LEU A 89 13.69 12.67 4.70
N VAL A 90 15.00 12.77 4.52
CA VAL A 90 15.69 14.08 4.46
C VAL A 90 16.11 14.40 3.02
N PRO A 91 16.14 15.69 2.63
CA PRO A 91 16.60 16.08 1.31
C PRO A 91 17.97 15.51 0.96
N GLY A 92 18.12 14.99 -0.25
CA GLY A 92 19.34 14.34 -0.74
C GLY A 92 19.53 12.89 -0.29
N GLN A 93 18.63 12.33 0.48
CA GLN A 93 18.71 10.93 0.92
C GLN A 93 18.41 9.97 -0.22
N PHE A 94 19.19 8.90 -0.29
CA PHE A 94 18.96 7.79 -1.21
C PHE A 94 18.98 6.46 -0.45
N ILE A 95 17.90 5.69 -0.56
CA ILE A 95 17.79 4.36 0.03
C ILE A 95 17.55 3.36 -1.10
N ASP A 96 18.55 2.52 -1.36
CA ASP A 96 18.50 1.54 -2.45
C ASP A 96 17.94 0.21 -1.96
N ARG A 97 16.92 -0.30 -2.65
CA ARG A 97 16.38 -1.65 -2.50
C ARG A 97 16.16 -2.11 -1.06
N GLN A 98 15.53 -1.26 -0.26
CA GLN A 98 15.15 -1.64 1.08
C GLN A 98 14.05 -2.71 1.03
N PRO A 99 14.17 -3.82 1.79
CA PRO A 99 13.07 -4.75 1.98
C PRO A 99 11.84 -4.02 2.52
N PHE A 100 10.67 -4.29 1.92
CA PHE A 100 9.46 -3.57 2.30
C PHE A 100 8.78 -4.21 3.52
N PRO A 101 8.66 -3.50 4.66
CA PRO A 101 8.19 -4.09 5.91
C PRO A 101 6.77 -4.61 5.89
N LEU A 102 5.90 -4.08 5.00
CA LEU A 102 4.51 -4.52 4.85
C LEU A 102 4.31 -5.57 3.75
N GLY A 103 5.40 -6.05 3.13
CA GLY A 103 5.34 -7.10 2.11
C GLY A 103 4.64 -8.35 2.63
N GLY A 104 3.73 -8.91 1.83
CA GLY A 104 2.95 -10.09 2.18
C GLY A 104 1.78 -9.86 3.15
N LYS A 105 1.60 -8.65 3.69
CA LYS A 105 0.44 -8.30 4.51
C LYS A 105 -0.85 -8.40 3.69
N LYS A 106 -1.92 -8.91 4.30
CA LYS A 106 -3.24 -8.92 3.68
C LYS A 106 -3.68 -7.48 3.39
N ALA A 107 -3.98 -7.19 2.14
CA ALA A 107 -4.40 -5.87 1.71
C ALA A 107 -5.19 -5.93 0.40
N ALA A 108 -6.25 -5.12 0.30
CA ALA A 108 -6.93 -4.81 -0.95
C ALA A 108 -6.16 -3.78 -1.78
N GLY A 109 -5.31 -2.98 -1.13
CA GLY A 109 -4.44 -2.01 -1.78
C GLY A 109 -3.39 -1.44 -0.85
N LEU A 110 -2.38 -0.81 -1.45
CA LEU A 110 -1.28 -0.13 -0.77
C LEU A 110 -1.26 1.34 -1.20
N LEU A 111 -1.40 2.23 -0.23
CA LEU A 111 -1.28 3.67 -0.42
C LEU A 111 0.02 4.17 0.18
N VAL A 112 0.56 5.25 -0.39
CA VAL A 112 1.65 6.02 0.21
C VAL A 112 1.25 7.49 0.26
N PHE A 113 1.46 8.11 1.42
CA PHE A 113 1.23 9.52 1.68
C PHE A 113 2.56 10.19 2.02
N ALA A 114 2.82 11.34 1.42
CA ALA A 114 4.01 12.14 1.70
C ALA A 114 3.62 13.54 2.19
N SER A 115 4.14 13.93 3.34
CA SER A 115 3.83 15.23 3.97
C SER A 115 4.68 16.35 3.36
N TYR A 116 4.24 16.85 2.21
CA TYR A 116 4.83 18.01 1.58
C TYR A 116 4.27 19.32 2.14
N ASN A 117 5.09 20.36 2.16
CA ASN A 117 4.66 21.71 2.54
C ASN A 117 3.75 22.35 1.47
N THR A 118 3.82 21.89 0.22
CA THR A 118 2.98 22.38 -0.86
C THR A 118 1.60 21.75 -0.86
N PRO A 119 0.55 22.46 -1.31
CA PRO A 119 -0.76 21.86 -1.50
C PRO A 119 -0.73 20.76 -2.57
N GLY A 120 -1.56 19.74 -2.39
CA GLY A 120 -1.70 18.63 -3.34
C GLY A 120 -2.16 17.35 -2.69
N ALA A 121 -2.48 16.37 -3.50
CA ALA A 121 -2.88 15.05 -3.00
C ALA A 121 -1.73 14.35 -2.27
N HIS A 122 -0.51 14.44 -2.80
CA HIS A 122 0.71 13.83 -2.29
C HIS A 122 0.49 12.37 -1.84
N ARG A 123 -0.27 11.66 -2.65
CA ARG A 123 -0.66 10.27 -2.44
C ARG A 123 -0.44 9.49 -3.72
N LEU A 124 0.11 8.29 -3.60
CA LEU A 124 0.20 7.31 -4.69
C LEU A 124 -0.40 5.98 -4.25
N ARG A 125 -0.78 5.18 -5.22
CA ARG A 125 -1.19 3.80 -5.03
C ARG A 125 -0.14 2.88 -5.65
N LEU A 126 0.30 1.88 -4.89
CA LEU A 126 1.40 0.97 -5.26
C LEU A 126 0.92 -0.49 -5.36
N ASP A 127 -0.28 -0.69 -5.90
CA ASP A 127 -0.78 -2.04 -6.16
C ASP A 127 0.00 -2.66 -7.35
N ASP A 128 0.05 -3.97 -7.40
CA ASP A 128 0.58 -4.76 -8.51
C ASP A 128 2.06 -4.53 -8.85
N GLN A 129 2.85 -4.11 -7.86
CA GLN A 129 4.28 -3.89 -8.02
C GLN A 129 5.07 -4.73 -7.05
N SER A 130 6.03 -5.52 -7.55
CA SER A 130 7.00 -6.25 -6.72
C SER A 130 8.16 -5.37 -6.28
N GLU A 131 8.53 -4.39 -7.09
CA GLU A 131 9.57 -3.40 -6.81
C GLU A 131 9.02 -2.01 -7.16
N ALA A 132 9.27 -1.03 -6.31
CA ALA A 132 8.93 0.36 -6.56
C ALA A 132 10.13 1.28 -6.34
N TRP A 133 10.26 2.27 -7.20
CA TRP A 133 11.21 3.36 -7.04
C TRP A 133 10.41 4.66 -6.94
N LEU A 134 10.43 5.27 -5.75
CA LEU A 134 9.77 6.53 -5.50
C LEU A 134 10.78 7.68 -5.54
N ARG A 135 10.49 8.66 -6.37
CA ARG A 135 11.22 9.93 -6.45
C ARG A 135 10.46 10.99 -5.68
N PHE A 136 11.17 11.66 -4.79
CA PHE A 136 10.66 12.80 -4.04
C PHE A 136 11.35 14.07 -4.55
N ASP A 137 10.66 14.80 -5.41
CA ASP A 137 11.14 16.05 -5.97
C ASP A 137 10.80 17.24 -5.07
N SER A 138 11.03 18.46 -5.57
CA SER A 138 10.85 19.69 -4.79
C SER A 138 9.45 19.82 -4.21
N ARG A 139 8.42 19.39 -4.95
CA ARG A 139 7.02 19.68 -4.64
C ARG A 139 6.10 18.47 -4.68
N GLU A 140 6.56 17.33 -5.19
CA GLU A 140 5.72 16.15 -5.37
C GLU A 140 6.54 14.85 -5.33
N MET A 141 5.84 13.78 -5.01
CA MET A 141 6.32 12.41 -5.07
C MET A 141 5.82 11.75 -6.36
N SER A 142 6.66 10.99 -7.02
CA SER A 142 6.32 10.24 -8.23
C SER A 142 6.87 8.83 -8.21
N LEU A 143 6.21 7.93 -8.95
CA LEU A 143 6.71 6.60 -9.21
C LEU A 143 7.57 6.64 -10.47
N VAL A 144 8.83 6.22 -10.34
CA VAL A 144 9.74 6.13 -11.49
C VAL A 144 9.43 4.84 -12.26
N SER A 145 8.93 4.99 -13.48
CA SER A 145 8.75 3.85 -14.38
C SER A 145 10.11 3.35 -14.86
N LYS A 146 10.32 2.04 -14.82
CA LYS A 146 11.42 1.44 -15.59
C LYS A 146 11.02 1.56 -17.07
N GLU A 147 11.67 2.43 -17.82
CA GLU A 147 11.59 2.37 -19.27
C GLU A 147 12.19 1.03 -19.72
N ASN A 148 11.38 0.24 -20.44
CA ASN A 148 11.82 -0.98 -21.11
C ASN A 148 12.57 -0.64 -22.39
#